data_4b28df97891024cd554c82968f3977b0
#
_entry.id   4b28df97891024cd554c82968f3977b0
#
_cell.length_a   1.000
_cell.length_b   1.000
_cell.length_c   1.000
_cell.angle_alpha   90.00
_cell.angle_beta   90.00
_cell.angle_gamma   90.00
#
_symmetry.space_group_name_H-M   'P 1'
#
loop_
_entity.id
_entity.type
_entity.pdbx_description
1 polymer ?
#
loop_
_entity_poly.entity_id
_entity_poly.type
_entity_poly.pdbx_seq_one_letter_code
_entity_poly.pdbx_strand_id
1 'polypeptide(L)'
;MLKRFLLILFLGLFWAATASAADPAIRIDKAWARATMKPGATGVVYLILSNSGPAADRLVGVSSPVAAGAGLHIMVMEGTVMQMRPVDALDVKPGDTVQLKPGGLHIMLTNLKEALKQGQHFPLTLDFEKAGRVEVEVTVLPLGASSYP
;
A
#
# COMPACT_ATOMS: atom_id res chain seq x y z
N MET A 1 28.68 44.98 56.02
CA MET A 1 27.70 43.85 55.93
C MET A 1 27.53 43.49 54.47
N LEU A 2 28.21 42.43 53.99
CA LEU A 2 28.29 42.05 52.59
C LEU A 2 27.36 40.84 52.42
N LYS A 3 26.16 41.01 51.80
CA LYS A 3 25.22 39.92 51.48
C LYS A 3 25.66 39.22 50.19
N ARG A 4 26.22 38.01 50.32
CA ARG A 4 26.52 37.14 49.22
C ARG A 4 25.24 36.50 48.70
N PHE A 5 24.78 36.89 47.53
CA PHE A 5 23.71 36.20 46.78
C PHE A 5 24.32 34.97 46.06
N LEU A 6 23.93 33.80 46.50
CA LEU A 6 24.26 32.53 45.86
C LEU A 6 23.27 32.27 44.72
N LEU A 7 23.73 32.42 43.47
CA LEU A 7 22.97 32.13 42.29
C LEU A 7 23.05 30.63 42.02
N ILE A 8 22.01 29.88 42.34
CA ILE A 8 21.90 28.45 42.01
C ILE A 8 21.41 28.33 40.57
N LEU A 9 22.32 27.97 39.68
CA LEU A 9 22.00 27.69 38.29
C LEU A 9 21.43 26.28 38.21
N PHE A 10 20.10 26.16 38.03
CA PHE A 10 19.42 24.89 37.79
C PHE A 10 19.64 24.49 36.31
N LEU A 11 20.60 23.61 36.09
CA LEU A 11 20.83 23.02 34.77
C LEU A 11 19.81 21.89 34.57
N GLY A 12 18.65 22.26 33.99
CA GLY A 12 17.62 21.29 33.61
C GLY A 12 18.08 20.41 32.43
N LEU A 13 18.42 19.16 32.77
CA LEU A 13 18.72 18.13 31.77
C LEU A 13 17.42 17.79 31.02
N PHE A 14 17.24 18.40 29.84
CA PHE A 14 16.15 18.04 28.93
C PHE A 14 16.51 16.69 28.30
N TRP A 15 15.97 15.60 28.84
CA TRP A 15 16.06 14.29 28.24
C TRP A 15 15.09 14.25 27.03
N ALA A 16 15.61 14.50 25.86
CA ALA A 16 14.87 14.27 24.62
C ALA A 16 14.67 12.74 24.47
N ALA A 17 13.46 12.28 24.83
CA ALA A 17 13.03 10.93 24.49
C ALA A 17 12.95 10.84 22.98
N THR A 18 13.90 10.20 22.31
CA THR A 18 13.79 9.80 20.93
C THR A 18 12.70 8.74 20.87
N ALA A 19 11.50 9.14 20.43
CA ALA A 19 10.47 8.20 20.08
C ALA A 19 11.00 7.40 18.88
N SER A 20 11.41 6.17 19.14
CA SER A 20 11.66 5.20 18.07
C SER A 20 10.32 4.96 17.37
N ALA A 21 10.20 5.40 16.12
CA ALA A 21 9.07 5.04 15.29
C ALA A 21 9.11 3.51 15.15
N ALA A 22 8.11 2.83 15.73
CA ALA A 22 7.96 1.40 15.54
C ALA A 22 7.78 1.13 14.04
N ASP A 23 8.44 0.08 13.53
CA ASP A 23 8.24 -0.34 12.14
C ASP A 23 6.73 -0.56 11.91
N PRO A 24 6.20 -0.08 10.77
CA PRO A 24 4.78 -0.24 10.47
C PRO A 24 4.40 -1.72 10.43
N ALA A 25 3.31 -2.08 11.10
CA ALA A 25 2.82 -3.46 11.16
C ALA A 25 2.46 -3.98 9.76
N ILE A 26 1.91 -3.12 8.91
CA ILE A 26 1.57 -3.43 7.52
C ILE A 26 2.73 -2.98 6.61
N ARG A 27 3.23 -3.92 5.80
CA ARG A 27 4.23 -3.67 4.74
C ARG A 27 3.65 -4.01 3.39
N ILE A 28 4.01 -3.20 2.41
CA ILE A 28 3.66 -3.41 1.01
C ILE A 28 4.96 -3.44 0.23
N ASP A 29 5.21 -4.55 -0.44
CA ASP A 29 6.42 -4.77 -1.21
C ASP A 29 6.06 -5.07 -2.67
N LYS A 30 7.01 -4.81 -3.57
CA LYS A 30 6.95 -5.18 -4.99
C LYS A 30 5.64 -4.76 -5.66
N ALA A 31 5.21 -3.51 -5.45
CA ALA A 31 4.03 -2.98 -6.12
C ALA A 31 4.34 -2.66 -7.58
N TRP A 32 3.60 -3.28 -8.49
CA TRP A 32 3.80 -3.10 -9.92
C TRP A 32 2.49 -3.18 -10.71
N ALA A 33 2.48 -2.56 -11.87
CA ALA A 33 1.36 -2.58 -12.81
C ALA A 33 1.87 -2.93 -14.21
N ARG A 34 0.99 -3.44 -15.06
CA ARG A 34 1.29 -3.55 -16.50
C ARG A 34 1.08 -2.22 -17.20
N ALA A 35 1.91 -1.94 -18.19
CA ALA A 35 1.68 -0.84 -19.12
C ALA A 35 0.32 -0.99 -19.80
N THR A 36 -0.28 0.14 -20.20
CA THR A 36 -1.53 0.17 -20.95
C THR A 36 -1.36 0.98 -22.22
N MET A 37 -2.28 0.79 -23.18
CA MET A 37 -2.12 1.35 -24.54
C MET A 37 -2.76 2.72 -24.73
N LYS A 38 -3.75 3.09 -23.91
CA LYS A 38 -4.55 4.32 -24.13
C LYS A 38 -5.20 4.84 -22.85
N PRO A 39 -5.57 6.12 -22.80
CA PRO A 39 -6.46 6.67 -21.77
C PRO A 39 -7.80 5.93 -21.74
N GLY A 40 -8.47 5.92 -20.58
CA GLY A 40 -9.74 5.22 -20.38
C GLY A 40 -9.61 3.69 -20.24
N ALA A 41 -8.41 3.14 -20.42
CA ALA A 41 -8.18 1.71 -20.22
C ALA A 41 -8.32 1.32 -18.75
N THR A 42 -8.45 0.03 -18.52
CA THR A 42 -8.35 -0.58 -17.19
C THR A 42 -6.89 -0.97 -16.93
N GLY A 43 -6.36 -0.52 -15.79
CA GLY A 43 -5.05 -0.93 -15.28
C GLY A 43 -5.20 -2.00 -14.21
N VAL A 44 -4.15 -2.77 -14.00
CA VAL A 44 -4.10 -3.80 -12.95
C VAL A 44 -2.82 -3.66 -12.15
N VAL A 45 -2.94 -3.65 -10.82
CA VAL A 45 -1.83 -3.57 -9.89
C VAL A 45 -1.71 -4.85 -9.08
N TYR A 46 -0.49 -5.30 -8.90
CA TYR A 46 -0.10 -6.43 -8.09
C TYR A 46 0.90 -5.99 -7.03
N LEU A 47 0.90 -6.66 -5.89
CA LEU A 47 1.81 -6.35 -4.78
C LEU A 47 1.87 -7.51 -3.78
N ILE A 48 2.78 -7.41 -2.83
CA ILE A 48 2.85 -8.30 -1.68
C ILE A 48 2.48 -7.48 -0.45
N LEU A 49 1.52 -7.97 0.31
CA LEU A 49 1.02 -7.36 1.53
C LEU A 49 1.33 -8.27 2.72
N SER A 50 2.02 -7.78 3.74
CA SER A 50 2.36 -8.54 4.93
C SER A 50 1.98 -7.78 6.21
N ASN A 51 1.56 -8.54 7.22
CA ASN A 51 1.24 -8.02 8.55
C ASN A 51 2.19 -8.64 9.58
N SER A 52 3.16 -7.87 10.03
CA SER A 52 4.11 -8.27 11.08
C SER A 52 3.66 -7.87 12.49
N GLY A 53 2.53 -7.21 12.61
CA GLY A 53 1.97 -6.76 13.87
C GLY A 53 1.27 -7.87 14.66
N PRO A 54 0.92 -7.61 15.93
CA PRO A 54 0.25 -8.58 16.81
C PRO A 54 -1.26 -8.68 16.58
N ALA A 55 -1.85 -7.75 15.81
CA ALA A 55 -3.29 -7.69 15.56
C ALA A 55 -3.60 -7.87 14.08
N ALA A 56 -4.75 -8.52 13.78
CA ALA A 56 -5.29 -8.56 12.43
C ALA A 56 -5.68 -7.16 11.95
N ASP A 57 -5.54 -6.92 10.66
CA ASP A 57 -6.01 -5.70 9.99
C ASP A 57 -6.84 -6.06 8.76
N ARG A 58 -7.46 -5.08 8.14
CA ARG A 58 -8.35 -5.27 7.01
C ARG A 58 -8.17 -4.15 5.99
N LEU A 59 -7.85 -4.51 4.76
CA LEU A 59 -7.83 -3.57 3.65
C LEU A 59 -9.27 -3.36 3.17
N VAL A 60 -9.75 -2.12 3.28
CA VAL A 60 -11.14 -1.75 3.01
C VAL A 60 -11.32 -0.79 1.84
N GLY A 61 -10.24 -0.24 1.32
CA GLY A 61 -10.28 0.67 0.19
C GLY A 61 -8.95 0.80 -0.52
N VAL A 62 -9.04 1.16 -1.80
CA VAL A 62 -7.87 1.47 -2.64
C VAL A 62 -8.20 2.67 -3.52
N SER A 63 -7.20 3.51 -3.79
CA SER A 63 -7.34 4.66 -4.68
C SER A 63 -6.00 5.03 -5.32
N SER A 64 -6.07 5.71 -6.46
CA SER A 64 -4.90 6.28 -7.11
C SER A 64 -5.29 7.50 -7.92
N PRO A 65 -4.46 8.57 -7.95
CA PRO A 65 -4.75 9.76 -8.74
C PRO A 65 -4.73 9.51 -10.26
N VAL A 66 -4.15 8.40 -10.72
CA VAL A 66 -4.05 8.07 -12.16
C VAL A 66 -5.33 7.46 -12.74
N ALA A 67 -6.30 7.11 -11.89
CA ALA A 67 -7.55 6.47 -12.32
C ALA A 67 -8.77 7.15 -11.71
N ALA A 68 -9.93 7.02 -12.36
CA ALA A 68 -11.19 7.51 -11.81
C ALA A 68 -11.73 6.63 -10.68
N GLY A 69 -11.40 5.32 -10.70
CA GLY A 69 -11.77 4.38 -9.66
C GLY A 69 -10.74 3.29 -9.48
N ALA A 70 -10.78 2.65 -8.31
CA ALA A 70 -9.95 1.50 -7.98
C ALA A 70 -10.73 0.54 -7.07
N GLY A 71 -10.44 -0.76 -7.17
CA GLY A 71 -11.07 -1.77 -6.34
C GLY A 71 -10.30 -3.08 -6.32
N LEU A 72 -10.52 -3.86 -5.28
CA LEU A 72 -10.01 -5.23 -5.18
C LEU A 72 -10.88 -6.17 -5.99
N HIS A 73 -10.25 -7.08 -6.71
CA HIS A 73 -10.90 -8.14 -7.48
C HIS A 73 -10.16 -9.45 -7.31
N ILE A 74 -10.86 -10.55 -7.54
CA ILE A 74 -10.30 -11.89 -7.57
C ILE A 74 -10.75 -12.63 -8.82
N MET A 75 -9.84 -13.40 -9.42
CA MET A 75 -10.19 -14.35 -10.46
C MET A 75 -10.60 -15.67 -9.81
N VAL A 76 -11.78 -16.16 -10.17
CA VAL A 76 -12.31 -17.44 -9.69
C VAL A 76 -12.70 -18.32 -10.89
N MET A 77 -12.56 -19.63 -10.73
CA MET A 77 -13.06 -20.59 -11.70
C MET A 77 -14.50 -20.98 -11.35
N GLU A 78 -15.41 -20.79 -12.30
CA GLU A 78 -16.77 -21.33 -12.23
C GLU A 78 -16.97 -22.36 -13.34
N GLY A 79 -16.88 -23.64 -12.97
CA GLY A 79 -16.82 -24.70 -13.96
C GLY A 79 -15.52 -24.60 -14.78
N THR A 80 -15.65 -24.34 -16.08
CA THR A 80 -14.51 -24.16 -17.03
C THR A 80 -14.26 -22.68 -17.37
N VAL A 81 -14.99 -21.74 -16.76
CA VAL A 81 -14.94 -20.30 -17.06
C VAL A 81 -14.23 -19.56 -15.94
N MET A 82 -13.25 -18.75 -16.30
CA MET A 82 -12.59 -17.80 -15.41
C MET A 82 -13.47 -16.56 -15.28
N GLN A 83 -13.86 -16.19 -14.07
CA GLN A 83 -14.63 -14.98 -13.78
C GLN A 83 -13.92 -14.07 -12.82
N MET A 84 -14.02 -12.77 -13.03
CA MET A 84 -13.54 -11.75 -12.12
C MET A 84 -14.69 -11.30 -11.20
N ARG A 85 -14.43 -11.30 -9.89
CA ARG A 85 -15.40 -10.84 -8.89
C ARG A 85 -14.81 -9.75 -8.02
N PRO A 86 -15.58 -8.73 -7.64
CA PRO A 86 -15.15 -7.74 -6.68
C PRO A 86 -14.99 -8.37 -5.29
N VAL A 87 -14.04 -7.82 -4.53
CA VAL A 87 -13.77 -8.18 -3.14
C VAL A 87 -13.92 -6.91 -2.31
N ASP A 88 -14.89 -6.89 -1.39
CA ASP A 88 -15.21 -5.69 -0.62
C ASP A 88 -14.11 -5.34 0.39
N ALA A 89 -13.45 -6.36 0.95
CA ALA A 89 -12.36 -6.19 1.90
C ALA A 89 -11.45 -7.42 1.93
N LEU A 90 -10.20 -7.21 2.33
CA LEU A 90 -9.19 -8.26 2.44
C LEU A 90 -8.67 -8.31 3.88
N ASP A 91 -8.93 -9.41 4.58
CA ASP A 91 -8.40 -9.63 5.91
C ASP A 91 -6.92 -10.02 5.85
N VAL A 92 -6.10 -9.43 6.73
CA VAL A 92 -4.67 -9.71 6.86
C VAL A 92 -4.37 -10.02 8.33
N LYS A 93 -4.29 -11.31 8.64
CA LYS A 93 -4.04 -11.79 10.02
C LYS A 93 -2.60 -11.50 10.44
N PRO A 94 -2.31 -11.51 11.76
CA PRO A 94 -0.94 -11.44 12.26
C PRO A 94 -0.06 -12.53 11.63
N GLY A 95 1.08 -12.14 11.08
CA GLY A 95 2.02 -13.06 10.43
C GLY A 95 1.66 -13.45 8.98
N ASP A 96 0.51 -13.01 8.47
CA ASP A 96 0.11 -13.32 7.09
C ASP A 96 0.92 -12.52 6.07
N THR A 97 1.18 -13.19 4.95
CA THR A 97 1.64 -12.56 3.71
C THR A 97 0.66 -12.92 2.60
N VAL A 98 0.04 -11.90 2.03
CA VAL A 98 -0.93 -12.03 0.94
C VAL A 98 -0.30 -11.50 -0.34
N GLN A 99 -0.25 -12.34 -1.36
CA GLN A 99 0.27 -11.96 -2.66
C GLN A 99 -0.87 -11.70 -3.64
N LEU A 100 -0.95 -10.45 -4.12
CA LEU A 100 -1.77 -10.09 -5.27
C LEU A 100 -0.95 -10.36 -6.53
N LYS A 101 -1.47 -11.22 -7.41
CA LYS A 101 -0.72 -11.72 -8.58
C LYS A 101 -1.64 -11.97 -9.77
N PRO A 102 -1.11 -12.03 -10.99
CA PRO A 102 -1.87 -12.43 -12.17
C PRO A 102 -2.60 -13.76 -11.98
N GLY A 103 -3.87 -13.80 -12.34
CA GLY A 103 -4.72 -14.99 -12.18
C GLY A 103 -5.32 -15.17 -10.77
N GLY A 104 -5.05 -14.27 -9.83
CA GLY A 104 -5.58 -14.30 -8.46
C GLY A 104 -6.16 -12.97 -8.03
N LEU A 105 -5.92 -12.61 -6.77
CA LEU A 105 -6.23 -11.29 -6.23
C LEU A 105 -5.45 -10.21 -6.96
N HIS A 106 -6.09 -9.07 -7.23
CA HIS A 106 -5.47 -7.92 -7.87
C HIS A 106 -6.23 -6.64 -7.56
N ILE A 107 -5.59 -5.49 -7.76
CA ILE A 107 -6.24 -4.18 -7.72
C ILE A 107 -6.52 -3.75 -9.15
N MET A 108 -7.77 -3.47 -9.44
CA MET A 108 -8.20 -2.95 -10.74
C MET A 108 -8.32 -1.44 -10.66
N LEU A 109 -7.68 -0.75 -11.60
CA LEU A 109 -7.78 0.69 -11.80
C LEU A 109 -8.72 0.94 -12.99
N THR A 110 -9.84 1.60 -12.76
CA THR A 110 -10.83 1.86 -13.80
C THR A 110 -10.70 3.27 -14.37
N ASN A 111 -10.88 3.37 -15.69
CA ASN A 111 -10.86 4.62 -16.42
C ASN A 111 -9.59 5.43 -16.13
N LEU A 112 -8.45 4.89 -16.55
CA LEU A 112 -7.15 5.56 -16.45
C LEU A 112 -7.19 6.91 -17.17
N LYS A 113 -6.69 7.97 -16.51
CA LYS A 113 -6.61 9.33 -17.08
C LYS A 113 -5.67 9.38 -18.28
N GLU A 114 -4.56 8.63 -18.17
CA GLU A 114 -3.54 8.49 -19.20
C GLU A 114 -3.13 7.02 -19.35
N ALA A 115 -2.51 6.68 -20.47
CA ALA A 115 -1.88 5.36 -20.62
C ALA A 115 -0.72 5.21 -19.60
N LEU A 116 -0.64 4.06 -18.96
CA LEU A 116 0.50 3.71 -18.10
C LEU A 116 1.67 3.28 -18.97
N LYS A 117 2.78 4.01 -18.89
CA LYS A 117 3.99 3.75 -19.70
C LYS A 117 5.01 2.98 -18.90
N GLN A 118 5.65 1.99 -19.54
CA GLN A 118 6.75 1.24 -18.93
C GLN A 118 7.81 2.19 -18.36
N GLY A 119 8.27 1.90 -17.14
CA GLY A 119 9.25 2.71 -16.40
C GLY A 119 8.65 3.88 -15.63
N GLN A 120 7.36 4.17 -15.81
CA GLN A 120 6.64 5.16 -15.03
C GLN A 120 6.40 4.67 -13.60
N HIS A 121 6.29 5.61 -12.66
CA HIS A 121 5.87 5.36 -11.29
C HIS A 121 4.64 6.18 -10.96
N PHE A 122 3.76 5.65 -10.13
CA PHE A 122 2.59 6.38 -9.64
C PHE A 122 2.21 5.94 -8.23
N PRO A 123 1.58 6.84 -7.43
CA PRO A 123 1.16 6.49 -6.08
C PRO A 123 -0.14 5.67 -6.09
N LEU A 124 -0.19 4.70 -5.19
CA LEU A 124 -1.38 3.93 -4.83
C LEU A 124 -1.61 4.07 -3.34
N THR A 125 -2.82 4.40 -2.95
CA THR A 125 -3.23 4.48 -1.56
C THR A 125 -4.08 3.27 -1.19
N LEU A 126 -3.70 2.60 -0.10
CA LEU A 126 -4.45 1.51 0.49
C LEU A 126 -4.99 1.96 1.85
N ASP A 127 -6.29 1.81 2.04
CA ASP A 127 -6.97 2.19 3.28
C ASP A 127 -7.24 0.95 4.13
N PHE A 128 -6.59 0.89 5.30
CA PHE A 128 -6.74 -0.18 6.29
C PHE A 128 -7.60 0.27 7.46
N GLU A 129 -8.34 -0.64 8.06
CA GLU A 129 -9.18 -0.33 9.23
C GLU A 129 -8.36 0.14 10.44
N LYS A 130 -7.20 -0.46 10.70
CA LYS A 130 -6.34 -0.16 11.85
C LYS A 130 -5.11 0.66 11.48
N ALA A 131 -4.33 0.22 10.50
CA ALA A 131 -3.14 0.94 10.04
C ALA A 131 -3.48 2.28 9.37
N GLY A 132 -4.74 2.47 8.95
CA GLY A 132 -5.17 3.67 8.24
C GLY A 132 -4.66 3.70 6.80
N ARG A 133 -4.37 4.89 6.33
CA ARG A 133 -3.93 5.12 4.95
C ARG A 133 -2.46 4.83 4.78
N VAL A 134 -2.15 3.89 3.89
CA VAL A 134 -0.77 3.52 3.51
C VAL A 134 -0.58 3.82 2.02
N GLU A 135 0.37 4.67 1.70
CA GLU A 135 0.72 5.00 0.32
C GLU A 135 1.94 4.19 -0.13
N VAL A 136 1.90 3.68 -1.35
CA VAL A 136 2.99 2.94 -1.98
C VAL A 136 3.21 3.44 -3.40
N GLU A 137 4.45 3.43 -3.85
CA GLU A 137 4.81 3.72 -5.24
C GLU A 137 4.72 2.45 -6.08
N VAL A 138 3.96 2.51 -7.16
CA VAL A 138 3.77 1.41 -8.12
C VAL A 138 4.70 1.63 -9.32
N THR A 139 5.47 0.61 -9.69
CA THR A 139 6.32 0.62 -10.88
C THR A 139 5.58 0.02 -12.06
N VAL A 140 5.57 0.71 -13.20
CA VAL A 140 4.95 0.21 -14.43
C VAL A 140 5.95 -0.67 -15.19
N LEU A 141 5.62 -1.94 -15.34
CA LEU A 141 6.36 -2.95 -16.09
C LEU A 141 5.80 -3.11 -17.51
N PRO A 142 6.51 -3.81 -18.41
CA PRO A 142 6.00 -4.07 -19.75
C PRO A 142 4.60 -4.66 -19.78
N LEU A 143 3.84 -4.44 -20.86
CA LEU A 143 2.48 -4.97 -21.06
C LEU A 143 2.40 -6.50 -20.84
N GLY A 144 3.42 -7.23 -21.26
CA GLY A 144 3.50 -8.69 -21.13
C GLY A 144 4.11 -9.21 -19.83
N ALA A 145 4.42 -8.35 -18.87
CA ALA A 145 5.01 -8.77 -17.60
C ALA A 145 4.09 -9.75 -16.84
N SER A 146 4.66 -10.83 -16.31
CA SER A 146 3.96 -11.86 -15.54
C SER A 146 4.35 -11.88 -14.06
N SER A 147 5.44 -11.20 -13.70
CA SER A 147 5.95 -11.10 -12.33
C SER A 147 6.77 -9.83 -12.15
N TYR A 148 7.01 -9.47 -10.91
CA TYR A 148 8.01 -8.47 -10.55
C TYR A 148 9.41 -9.06 -10.77
N PRO A 149 10.39 -8.31 -11.31
CA PRO A 149 11.77 -8.75 -11.51
C PRO A 149 12.47 -9.22 -10.25
#